data_20bdd8f93d09ec68f63005abb8986b47
#
_entry.id   20bdd8f93d09ec68f63005abb8986b47
#
_cell.length_a   1.000
_cell.length_b   1.000
_cell.length_c   1.000
_cell.angle_alpha   90.00
_cell.angle_beta   90.00
_cell.angle_gamma   90.00
#
_symmetry.space_group_name_H-M   'P 1'
#
loop_
_entity.id
_entity.type
_entity.pdbx_description
1 polymer ?
#
loop_
_entity_poly.entity_id
_entity_poly.type
_entity_poly.pdbx_seq_one_letter_code
_entity_poly.pdbx_strand_id
1 'polypeptide(L)'
;MKPSGLETPMQQAVAITHTGYYKVGEMTQGLGWESYHYPVSLDKLLAGNSTQMAMEAHEVQWLTPSQPQPESVLINKTGSTGGFGAYVAYVPSKDIGIVILANKNYPNPERIKIAHTILSALAK
;
A
#
# COMPACT_ATOMS: atom_id res chain seq x y z
N MET A 1 -8.78 7.74 -6.56
CA MET A 1 -10.07 7.52 -7.26
C MET A 1 -11.18 7.72 -6.24
N LYS A 2 -12.09 8.66 -6.45
CA LYS A 2 -13.20 8.93 -5.52
C LYS A 2 -14.27 7.84 -5.69
N PRO A 3 -14.82 7.26 -4.60
CA PRO A 3 -15.79 6.16 -4.69
C PRO A 3 -17.14 6.51 -5.30
N SER A 4 -17.50 7.79 -5.37
CA SER A 4 -18.77 8.27 -5.92
C SER A 4 -18.67 8.46 -7.43
N GLY A 5 -19.46 7.74 -8.21
CA GLY A 5 -19.56 7.89 -9.67
C GLY A 5 -18.78 6.85 -10.47
N LEU A 6 -18.67 5.62 -9.96
CA LEU A 6 -18.06 4.51 -10.70
C LEU A 6 -19.04 4.02 -11.77
N GLU A 7 -18.89 4.53 -12.98
CA GLU A 7 -19.84 4.27 -14.08
C GLU A 7 -19.51 3.01 -14.88
N THR A 8 -18.25 2.53 -14.85
CA THR A 8 -17.81 1.39 -15.63
C THR A 8 -17.47 0.16 -14.80
N PRO A 9 -17.63 -1.06 -15.34
CA PRO A 9 -17.19 -2.29 -14.68
C PRO A 9 -15.70 -2.28 -14.26
N MET A 10 -14.84 -1.65 -15.06
CA MET A 10 -13.42 -1.51 -14.76
C MET A 10 -13.19 -0.64 -13.51
N GLN A 11 -13.88 0.49 -13.42
CA GLN A 11 -13.78 1.36 -12.23
C GLN A 11 -14.27 0.65 -10.97
N GLN A 12 -15.34 -0.12 -11.07
CA GLN A 12 -15.86 -0.95 -9.98
C GLN A 12 -14.86 -2.02 -9.57
N ALA A 13 -14.25 -2.72 -10.52
CA ALA A 13 -13.22 -3.72 -10.25
C ALA A 13 -12.01 -3.11 -9.53
N VAL A 14 -11.52 -1.97 -10.00
CA VAL A 14 -10.42 -1.25 -9.33
C VAL A 14 -10.79 -0.87 -7.90
N ALA A 15 -12.00 -0.34 -7.67
CA ALA A 15 -12.47 0.03 -6.33
C ALA A 15 -12.52 -1.18 -5.38
N ILE A 16 -12.94 -2.34 -5.86
CA ILE A 16 -12.96 -3.60 -5.09
C ILE A 16 -11.53 -3.98 -4.65
N THR A 17 -10.53 -3.80 -5.51
CA THR A 17 -9.14 -4.10 -5.14
C THR A 17 -8.59 -3.21 -4.03
N HIS A 18 -9.13 -2.00 -3.88
CA HIS A 18 -8.74 -1.03 -2.83
C HIS A 18 -9.63 -1.07 -1.58
N THR A 19 -10.69 -1.86 -1.61
CA THR A 19 -11.56 -2.06 -0.45
C THR A 19 -10.81 -2.80 0.65
N GLY A 20 -10.92 -2.34 1.89
CA GLY A 20 -10.30 -2.98 3.06
C GLY A 20 -11.14 -4.15 3.54
N TYR A 21 -10.53 -5.32 3.67
CA TYR A 21 -11.17 -6.54 4.11
C TYR A 21 -10.75 -6.96 5.51
N TYR A 22 -9.50 -6.72 5.88
CA TYR A 22 -9.01 -6.96 7.24
C TYR A 22 -7.81 -6.07 7.56
N LYS A 23 -7.51 -5.97 8.84
CA LYS A 23 -6.37 -5.20 9.36
C LYS A 23 -5.40 -6.10 10.12
N VAL A 24 -4.12 -5.76 9.99
CA VAL A 24 -3.04 -6.28 10.83
C VAL A 24 -2.24 -5.06 11.31
N GLY A 25 -2.38 -4.72 12.59
CA GLY A 25 -1.81 -3.49 13.11
C GLY A 25 -2.34 -2.26 12.37
N GLU A 26 -1.44 -1.47 11.82
CA GLU A 26 -1.76 -0.26 11.05
C GLU A 26 -2.08 -0.54 9.56
N MET A 27 -1.72 -1.72 9.07
CA MET A 27 -1.95 -2.11 7.68
C MET A 27 -3.38 -2.58 7.46
N THR A 28 -4.01 -2.09 6.41
CA THR A 28 -5.29 -2.61 5.91
C THR A 28 -5.04 -3.36 4.60
N GLN A 29 -5.56 -4.58 4.52
CA GLN A 29 -5.40 -5.44 3.35
C GLN A 29 -6.59 -5.33 2.42
N GLY A 30 -6.32 -4.99 1.18
CA GLY A 30 -7.23 -5.08 0.04
C GLY A 30 -6.97 -6.33 -0.80
N LEU A 31 -7.50 -6.38 -2.02
CA LEU A 31 -7.19 -7.45 -2.98
C LEU A 31 -5.91 -7.11 -3.75
N GLY A 32 -4.79 -7.64 -3.28
CA GLY A 32 -3.46 -7.38 -3.85
C GLY A 32 -2.80 -6.07 -3.41
N TRP A 33 -3.53 -5.15 -2.82
CA TRP A 33 -3.02 -3.90 -2.30
C TRP A 33 -3.02 -3.87 -0.77
N GLU A 34 -2.05 -3.17 -0.20
CA GLU A 34 -1.94 -2.86 1.22
C GLU A 34 -2.07 -1.35 1.38
N SER A 35 -2.77 -0.91 2.42
CA SER A 35 -2.98 0.51 2.65
C SER A 35 -2.77 0.92 4.10
N TYR A 36 -2.41 2.18 4.29
CA TYR A 36 -2.17 2.82 5.58
C TYR A 36 -2.87 4.17 5.61
N HIS A 37 -3.34 4.57 6.75
CA HIS A 37 -3.84 5.93 6.93
C HIS A 37 -2.71 6.94 6.59
N TYR A 38 -3.01 7.93 5.77
CA TYR A 38 -2.03 8.97 5.39
C TYR A 38 -2.27 10.26 6.19
N PRO A 39 -1.22 10.95 6.67
CA PRO A 39 0.20 10.61 6.53
C PRO A 39 0.61 9.42 7.40
N VAL A 40 1.54 8.63 6.91
CA VAL A 40 2.08 7.44 7.59
C VAL A 40 3.56 7.66 7.92
N SER A 41 3.96 7.29 9.15
CA SER A 41 5.38 7.32 9.53
C SER A 41 6.17 6.20 8.83
N LEU A 42 7.46 6.45 8.61
CA LEU A 42 8.36 5.46 8.01
C LEU A 42 8.38 4.15 8.81
N ASP A 43 8.40 4.23 10.15
CA ASP A 43 8.45 3.04 11.00
C ASP A 43 7.22 2.13 10.84
N LYS A 44 6.03 2.71 10.76
CA LYS A 44 4.78 1.95 10.50
C LYS A 44 4.81 1.29 9.13
N LEU A 45 5.29 1.99 8.13
CA LEU A 45 5.38 1.49 6.76
C LEU A 45 6.42 0.36 6.65
N LEU A 46 7.56 0.50 7.32
CA LEU A 46 8.59 -0.54 7.39
C LEU A 46 8.09 -1.79 8.14
N ALA A 47 7.40 -1.61 9.26
CA ALA A 47 6.84 -2.72 10.03
C ALA A 47 5.84 -3.55 9.23
N GLY A 48 4.90 -2.90 8.54
CA GLY A 48 3.89 -3.55 7.72
C GLY A 48 4.43 -4.23 6.46
N ASN A 49 5.64 -3.84 6.01
CA ASN A 49 6.32 -4.42 4.85
C ASN A 49 7.56 -5.25 5.24
N SER A 50 7.68 -5.64 6.50
CA SER A 50 8.80 -6.41 7.00
C SER A 50 8.75 -7.88 6.52
N THR A 51 9.89 -8.54 6.54
CA THR A 51 9.98 -9.98 6.29
C THR A 51 9.13 -10.75 7.30
N GLN A 52 9.10 -10.32 8.56
CA GLN A 52 8.28 -10.91 9.60
C GLN A 52 6.80 -10.83 9.25
N MET A 53 6.32 -9.66 8.81
CA MET A 53 4.93 -9.47 8.37
C MET A 53 4.56 -10.40 7.20
N ALA A 54 5.50 -10.66 6.29
CA ALA A 54 5.27 -11.48 5.11
C ALA A 54 5.34 -12.98 5.37
N MET A 55 6.12 -13.43 6.36
CA MET A 55 6.49 -14.85 6.54
C MET A 55 5.90 -15.49 7.79
N GLU A 56 5.42 -14.72 8.75
CA GLU A 56 4.82 -15.23 9.97
C GLU A 56 3.30 -15.11 9.96
N ALA A 57 2.62 -15.93 10.76
CA ALA A 57 1.18 -15.81 10.97
C ALA A 57 0.88 -14.64 11.91
N HIS A 58 -0.14 -13.85 11.59
CA HIS A 58 -0.58 -12.72 12.38
C HIS A 58 -2.07 -12.83 12.70
N GLU A 59 -2.47 -12.33 13.86
CA GLU A 59 -3.89 -12.12 14.15
C GLU A 59 -4.43 -11.02 13.24
N VAL A 60 -5.61 -11.24 12.71
CA VAL A 60 -6.29 -10.30 11.84
C VAL A 60 -7.58 -9.79 12.46
N GLN A 61 -7.85 -8.50 12.27
CA GLN A 61 -9.16 -7.92 12.55
C GLN A 61 -9.95 -7.89 11.25
N TRP A 62 -10.97 -8.72 11.14
CA TRP A 62 -11.89 -8.69 10.02
C TRP A 62 -12.73 -7.42 10.01
N LEU A 63 -12.79 -6.77 8.86
CA LEU A 63 -13.64 -5.60 8.64
C LEU A 63 -15.01 -6.08 8.12
N THR A 64 -16.01 -6.05 9.02
CA THR A 64 -17.37 -6.49 8.70
C THR A 64 -18.38 -5.38 9.04
N PRO A 65 -18.98 -4.73 8.02
CA PRO A 65 -18.75 -4.94 6.59
C PRO A 65 -17.34 -4.50 6.13
N SER A 66 -16.91 -4.94 4.94
CA SER A 66 -15.70 -4.45 4.28
C SER A 66 -15.78 -2.93 4.11
N GLN A 67 -14.63 -2.26 4.21
CA GLN A 67 -14.58 -0.81 4.21
C GLN A 67 -14.08 -0.28 2.86
N PRO A 68 -14.77 0.68 2.23
CA PRO A 68 -14.27 1.36 1.05
C PRO A 68 -12.96 2.08 1.37
N GLN A 69 -12.15 2.33 0.34
CA GLN A 69 -10.90 3.06 0.50
C GLN A 69 -11.15 4.40 1.19
N PRO A 70 -10.45 4.71 2.31
CA PRO A 70 -10.52 6.03 2.94
C PRO A 70 -10.02 7.13 2.01
N GLU A 71 -10.45 8.37 2.23
CA GLU A 71 -10.01 9.51 1.43
C GLU A 71 -8.49 9.77 1.61
N SER A 72 -8.00 9.63 2.84
CA SER A 72 -6.59 9.91 3.16
C SER A 72 -5.83 8.62 3.43
N VAL A 73 -5.24 8.06 2.38
CA VAL A 73 -4.52 6.78 2.44
C VAL A 73 -3.25 6.81 1.59
N LEU A 74 -2.23 6.08 2.03
CA LEU A 74 -1.13 5.61 1.21
C LEU A 74 -1.41 4.15 0.84
N ILE A 75 -1.38 3.85 -0.44
CA ILE A 75 -1.56 2.51 -0.99
C ILE A 75 -0.23 2.04 -1.51
N ASN A 76 0.16 0.80 -1.21
CA ASN A 76 1.43 0.26 -1.65
C ASN A 76 1.39 -1.23 -1.95
N LYS A 77 2.45 -1.69 -2.64
CA LYS A 77 2.76 -3.11 -2.78
C LYS A 77 4.24 -3.31 -3.05
N THR A 78 4.81 -4.27 -2.35
CA THR A 78 6.16 -4.78 -2.60
C THR A 78 6.11 -5.99 -3.51
N GLY A 79 7.20 -6.23 -4.24
CA GLY A 79 7.40 -7.45 -5.01
C GLY A 79 8.89 -7.79 -5.03
N SER A 80 9.22 -9.08 -4.87
CA SER A 80 10.60 -9.54 -4.91
C SER A 80 10.69 -10.94 -5.51
N THR A 81 11.74 -11.16 -6.27
CA THR A 81 12.18 -12.48 -6.76
C THR A 81 13.67 -12.64 -6.49
N GLY A 82 14.27 -13.77 -6.87
CA GLY A 82 15.70 -13.99 -6.73
C GLY A 82 16.58 -12.96 -7.44
N GLY A 83 16.06 -12.32 -8.50
CA GLY A 83 16.82 -11.37 -9.34
C GLY A 83 16.24 -9.95 -9.43
N PHE A 84 15.08 -9.70 -8.86
CA PHE A 84 14.38 -8.43 -9.03
C PHE A 84 13.75 -7.94 -7.73
N GLY A 85 13.64 -6.63 -7.59
CA GLY A 85 12.91 -5.99 -6.52
C GLY A 85 12.02 -4.87 -7.07
N ALA A 86 10.79 -4.79 -6.59
CA ALA A 86 9.85 -3.76 -6.96
C ALA A 86 9.16 -3.17 -5.73
N TYR A 87 8.76 -1.92 -5.84
CA TYR A 87 7.90 -1.25 -4.90
C TYR A 87 7.04 -0.22 -5.62
N VAL A 88 5.78 -0.21 -5.35
CA VAL A 88 4.87 0.83 -5.81
C VAL A 88 4.15 1.44 -4.62
N ALA A 89 4.06 2.75 -4.59
CA ALA A 89 3.29 3.46 -3.57
C ALA A 89 2.67 4.72 -4.16
N TYR A 90 1.48 5.07 -3.72
CA TYR A 90 0.81 6.29 -4.13
C TYR A 90 -0.17 6.80 -3.08
N VAL A 91 -0.42 8.10 -3.13
CA VAL A 91 -1.33 8.83 -2.24
C VAL A 91 -2.39 9.51 -3.12
N PRO A 92 -3.58 8.87 -3.29
CA PRO A 92 -4.61 9.37 -4.20
C PRO A 92 -5.08 10.80 -3.91
N SER A 93 -5.18 11.16 -2.64
CA SER A 93 -5.62 12.50 -2.22
C SER A 93 -4.62 13.63 -2.55
N LYS A 94 -3.39 13.26 -2.92
CA LYS A 94 -2.31 14.19 -3.29
C LYS A 94 -1.94 14.11 -4.77
N ASP A 95 -2.52 13.18 -5.52
CA ASP A 95 -2.19 12.89 -6.92
C ASP A 95 -0.68 12.60 -7.15
N ILE A 96 -0.03 11.97 -6.16
CA ILE A 96 1.38 11.59 -6.23
C ILE A 96 1.56 10.08 -6.09
N GLY A 97 2.58 9.57 -6.77
CA GLY A 97 2.95 8.16 -6.66
C GLY A 97 4.39 7.92 -7.11
N ILE A 98 4.89 6.75 -6.78
CA ILE A 98 6.24 6.30 -7.14
C ILE A 98 6.23 4.82 -7.51
N VAL A 99 7.02 4.47 -8.52
CA VAL A 99 7.33 3.09 -8.89
C VAL A 99 8.84 2.93 -8.87
N ILE A 100 9.32 1.95 -8.12
CA ILE A 100 10.73 1.58 -8.06
C ILE A 100 10.86 0.17 -8.63
N LEU A 101 11.65 0.01 -9.68
CA LEU A 101 11.97 -1.26 -10.31
C LEU A 101 13.49 -1.45 -10.31
N ALA A 102 13.96 -2.57 -9.79
CA ALA A 102 15.38 -2.90 -9.76
C ALA A 102 15.61 -4.29 -10.35
N ASN A 103 16.56 -4.40 -11.26
CA ASN A 103 17.03 -5.69 -11.81
C ASN A 103 18.04 -6.37 -10.86
N LYS A 104 17.77 -6.26 -9.56
CA LYS A 104 18.50 -6.86 -8.47
C LYS A 104 17.52 -7.06 -7.31
N ASN A 105 17.73 -8.10 -6.51
CA ASN A 105 16.98 -8.25 -5.26
C ASN A 105 17.42 -7.19 -4.23
N TYR A 106 17.03 -5.96 -4.51
CA TYR A 106 17.35 -4.79 -3.70
C TYR A 106 16.54 -4.82 -2.40
N PRO A 107 17.14 -4.60 -1.23
CA PRO A 107 16.46 -4.78 0.05
C PRO A 107 15.14 -3.99 0.15
N ASN A 108 14.10 -4.66 0.60
CA ASN A 108 12.77 -4.07 0.72
C ASN A 108 12.75 -2.78 1.59
N PRO A 109 13.41 -2.76 2.78
CA PRO A 109 13.45 -1.55 3.59
C PRO A 109 14.05 -0.33 2.87
N GLU A 110 15.06 -0.54 2.03
CA GLU A 110 15.69 0.56 1.30
C GLU A 110 14.78 1.14 0.22
N ARG A 111 14.04 0.28 -0.49
CA ARG A 111 13.02 0.74 -1.45
C ARG A 111 11.95 1.60 -0.78
N ILE A 112 11.48 1.16 0.39
CA ILE A 112 10.45 1.86 1.17
C ILE A 112 10.98 3.21 1.69
N LYS A 113 12.20 3.26 2.24
CA LYS A 113 12.82 4.51 2.70
C LYS A 113 12.95 5.54 1.58
N ILE A 114 13.44 5.12 0.42
CA ILE A 114 13.57 5.99 -0.76
C ILE A 114 12.19 6.53 -1.18
N ALA A 115 11.21 5.64 -1.31
CA ALA A 115 9.86 6.03 -1.71
C ALA A 115 9.22 6.99 -0.70
N HIS A 116 9.32 6.70 0.59
CA HIS A 116 8.77 7.55 1.65
C HIS A 116 9.41 8.95 1.65
N THR A 117 10.74 9.03 1.47
CA THR A 117 11.47 10.29 1.39
C THR A 117 10.99 11.14 0.21
N ILE A 118 10.88 10.53 -0.98
CA ILE A 118 10.45 11.22 -2.20
C ILE A 118 8.98 11.67 -2.09
N LEU A 119 8.08 10.79 -1.69
CA LEU A 119 6.66 11.12 -1.53
C LEU A 119 6.44 12.22 -0.48
N SER A 120 7.19 12.18 0.63
CA SER A 120 7.12 13.22 1.65
C SER A 120 7.62 14.57 1.16
N ALA A 121 8.59 14.59 0.26
CA ALA A 121 9.08 15.82 -0.35
C ALA A 121 8.09 16.40 -1.37
N LEU A 122 7.41 15.54 -2.14
CA LEU A 122 6.42 15.94 -3.15
C LEU A 122 5.09 16.39 -2.52
N ALA A 123 4.77 15.93 -1.33
CA ALA A 123 3.50 16.23 -0.65
C ALA A 123 3.46 17.59 0.08
N LYS A 124 4.57 18.35 0.05
CA LYS A 124 4.70 19.65 0.72
C LYS A 124 3.94 20.78 0.02
#